data_fd1f413aafe25cd2b59e7828b3bfe234
#
_entry.id   fd1f413aafe25cd2b59e7828b3bfe234
#
_cell.length_a   1.000
_cell.length_b   1.000
_cell.length_c   1.000
_cell.angle_alpha   90.00
_cell.angle_beta   90.00
_cell.angle_gamma   90.00
#
_symmetry.space_group_name_H-M   'P 1'
#
loop_
_entity.id
_entity.type
_entity.pdbx_description
1 polymer ?
#
loop_
_entity_poly.entity_id
_entity_poly.type
_entity_poly.pdbx_seq_one_letter_code
_entity_poly.pdbx_strand_id
1 'polypeptide(L)'
;MQYRSTRGSKENTLTAPQAIIQGLAQDGGLYVPVAFPQANFKLEDLSKLSYKQIAAMVISLFFDDFTKEQITTAVQSAYSEQWDDRSIVPIEKHDNHFYMELFHGPTLAFKDIALQMLPQLMTRAVQIEKIAKDIIILTATSGDTGTASMRGFANQKGTDVIVFYPEGGVSPVQLKQMLSQRGNNLRAIAIKGNFDDAQTEVKKIFNDDSFKNRLNANGYQFSSANSMNIGRLVPQISYYLYTYGQLVRRQEIKLGDEVNFAVPTGNFGDILAGYYAKKLGLPIKKLICASNENNVLTDFFNNGVYDKRRKFHLTNAPAMDILVSSNLERLLFDLYDENNYEVASLMNQLTQRGHYQVSGEVFTKLQKNFAAGFATEEEVKSEIKRVYNYDRYVIDPHTAVGSFVANQYQKKTGDQTPMVIVSTASPYKFPETVYEAITGGPSMQTGVGAIKELHDELGGQLSIGVRALFDREPKTEKIIEPNDMEKEISSILDLK
;
A
#
# COMPACT_ATOMS: atom_id res chain seq x y z
N MET A 1 -2.21 20.79 -11.69
CA MET A 1 -1.90 20.90 -10.23
C MET A 1 -0.39 20.81 -10.02
N GLN A 2 0.15 21.66 -9.12
CA GLN A 2 1.60 21.62 -8.83
C GLN A 2 1.87 20.80 -7.58
N TYR A 3 2.99 20.12 -7.58
CA TYR A 3 3.48 19.27 -6.48
C TYR A 3 4.81 19.81 -5.95
N ARG A 4 5.05 19.65 -4.67
CA ARG A 4 6.31 20.01 -4.00
C ARG A 4 6.78 18.90 -3.06
N SER A 5 8.06 18.92 -2.69
CA SER A 5 8.58 18.03 -1.65
C SER A 5 8.12 18.48 -0.26
N THR A 6 7.85 17.53 0.62
CA THR A 6 7.60 17.78 2.06
C THR A 6 8.76 18.43 2.78
N ARG A 7 9.97 18.37 2.22
CA ARG A 7 11.22 18.93 2.81
C ARG A 7 11.80 20.09 2.00
N GLY A 8 11.35 20.25 0.75
CA GLY A 8 11.89 21.23 -0.19
C GLY A 8 11.25 22.61 -0.10
N SER A 9 11.87 23.58 -0.77
CA SER A 9 11.33 24.94 -0.91
C SER A 9 9.99 24.95 -1.63
N LYS A 10 9.12 25.90 -1.28
CA LYS A 10 7.82 26.14 -1.96
C LYS A 10 7.96 26.51 -3.43
N GLU A 11 9.12 27.01 -3.83
CA GLU A 11 9.39 27.46 -5.20
C GLU A 11 9.72 26.32 -6.16
N ASN A 12 10.21 25.19 -5.64
CA ASN A 12 10.56 24.02 -6.43
C ASN A 12 9.33 23.13 -6.64
N THR A 13 8.56 23.39 -7.69
CA THR A 13 7.35 22.65 -8.00
C THR A 13 7.49 21.81 -9.25
N LEU A 14 6.71 20.75 -9.30
CA LEU A 14 6.59 19.80 -10.42
C LEU A 14 5.13 19.67 -10.85
N THR A 15 4.91 19.30 -12.11
CA THR A 15 3.60 18.83 -12.57
C THR A 15 3.27 17.46 -11.95
N ALA A 16 1.99 17.05 -11.98
CA ALA A 16 1.62 15.71 -11.53
C ALA A 16 2.33 14.60 -12.34
N PRO A 17 2.44 14.67 -13.69
CA PRO A 17 3.24 13.73 -14.47
C PRO A 17 4.70 13.62 -14.00
N GLN A 18 5.36 14.75 -13.77
CA GLN A 18 6.75 14.77 -13.29
C GLN A 18 6.89 14.12 -11.91
N ALA A 19 5.99 14.43 -10.97
CA ALA A 19 6.00 13.85 -9.63
C ALA A 19 5.77 12.33 -9.64
N ILE A 20 4.88 11.83 -10.52
CA ILE A 20 4.64 10.39 -10.72
C ILE A 20 5.88 9.70 -11.29
N ILE A 21 6.53 10.28 -12.29
CA ILE A 21 7.72 9.72 -12.94
C ILE A 21 8.90 9.70 -11.97
N GLN A 22 9.13 10.77 -11.23
CA GLN A 22 10.24 10.80 -10.26
C GLN A 22 9.98 9.89 -9.06
N GLY A 23 8.73 9.80 -8.58
CA GLY A 23 8.31 8.95 -7.48
C GLY A 23 8.79 9.40 -6.09
N LEU A 24 9.99 9.94 -5.97
CA LEU A 24 10.62 10.44 -4.74
C LEU A 24 11.35 11.75 -5.04
N ALA A 25 11.31 12.71 -4.12
CA ALA A 25 12.01 13.96 -4.28
C ALA A 25 13.53 13.78 -4.05
N GLN A 26 14.35 14.60 -4.71
CA GLN A 26 15.81 14.55 -4.63
C GLN A 26 16.36 14.83 -3.22
N ASP A 27 15.62 15.62 -2.42
CA ASP A 27 15.94 15.90 -1.02
C ASP A 27 15.52 14.79 -0.04
N GLY A 28 15.01 13.68 -0.59
CA GLY A 28 14.50 12.52 0.15
C GLY A 28 13.09 12.74 0.75
N GLY A 29 12.46 13.90 0.50
CA GLY A 29 11.08 14.17 0.86
C GLY A 29 10.07 13.52 -0.08
N LEU A 30 8.79 13.65 0.24
CA LEU A 30 7.68 13.05 -0.50
C LEU A 30 6.88 14.12 -1.23
N TYR A 31 6.43 13.83 -2.46
CA TYR A 31 5.59 14.77 -3.19
C TYR A 31 4.20 14.88 -2.59
N VAL A 32 3.77 16.13 -2.39
CA VAL A 32 2.42 16.53 -1.97
C VAL A 32 1.90 17.64 -2.89
N PRO A 33 0.59 17.79 -3.10
CA PRO A 33 0.05 18.93 -3.85
C PRO A 33 0.39 20.24 -3.13
N VAL A 34 0.74 21.28 -3.89
CA VAL A 34 1.01 22.64 -3.36
C VAL A 34 -0.23 23.23 -2.68
N ALA A 35 -1.40 22.92 -3.23
CA ALA A 35 -2.69 23.21 -2.62
C ALA A 35 -3.52 21.94 -2.62
N PHE A 36 -4.03 21.56 -1.45
CA PHE A 36 -4.89 20.38 -1.36
C PHE A 36 -6.19 20.63 -2.16
N PRO A 37 -6.59 19.70 -3.07
CA PRO A 37 -7.74 19.94 -3.92
C PRO A 37 -9.03 20.02 -3.10
N GLN A 38 -9.92 20.90 -3.54
CA GLN A 38 -11.27 20.94 -2.99
C GLN A 38 -12.16 19.92 -3.70
N ALA A 39 -13.01 19.26 -2.92
CA ALA A 39 -13.98 18.33 -3.49
C ALA A 39 -14.95 19.08 -4.42
N ASN A 40 -15.11 18.54 -5.63
CA ASN A 40 -16.06 19.04 -6.63
C ASN A 40 -17.28 18.11 -6.78
N PHE A 41 -17.54 17.27 -5.79
CA PHE A 41 -18.64 16.32 -5.73
C PHE A 41 -19.48 16.56 -4.46
N LYS A 42 -20.72 16.15 -4.52
CA LYS A 42 -21.60 16.11 -3.34
C LYS A 42 -21.56 14.72 -2.73
N LEU A 43 -21.65 14.66 -1.39
CA LEU A 43 -21.63 13.41 -0.65
C LEU A 43 -22.73 12.43 -1.11
N GLU A 44 -23.90 12.96 -1.47
CA GLU A 44 -25.06 12.18 -1.97
C GLU A 44 -24.77 11.46 -3.30
N ASP A 45 -23.85 12.00 -4.13
CA ASP A 45 -23.52 11.40 -5.42
C ASP A 45 -22.73 10.12 -5.28
N LEU A 46 -21.94 9.97 -4.20
CA LEU A 46 -21.11 8.79 -3.96
C LEU A 46 -21.93 7.49 -3.95
N SER A 47 -23.17 7.54 -3.47
CA SER A 47 -24.08 6.37 -3.42
C SER A 47 -24.55 5.90 -4.82
N LYS A 48 -24.45 6.76 -5.85
CA LYS A 48 -24.92 6.51 -7.20
C LYS A 48 -23.80 6.05 -8.14
N LEU A 49 -22.54 6.31 -7.76
CA LEU A 49 -21.37 6.08 -8.60
C LEU A 49 -20.80 4.67 -8.42
N SER A 50 -20.29 4.11 -9.52
CA SER A 50 -19.48 2.90 -9.50
C SER A 50 -18.06 3.21 -9.00
N TYR A 51 -17.33 2.18 -8.58
CA TYR A 51 -15.93 2.31 -8.18
C TYR A 51 -15.08 3.04 -9.24
N LYS A 52 -15.22 2.64 -10.52
CA LYS A 52 -14.49 3.25 -11.64
C LYS A 52 -14.79 4.73 -11.81
N GLN A 53 -16.04 5.14 -11.61
CA GLN A 53 -16.43 6.56 -11.69
C GLN A 53 -15.83 7.38 -10.54
N ILE A 54 -15.83 6.82 -9.32
CA ILE A 54 -15.20 7.46 -8.15
C ILE A 54 -13.68 7.52 -8.33
N ALA A 55 -13.05 6.46 -8.82
CA ALA A 55 -11.61 6.45 -9.10
C ALA A 55 -11.23 7.52 -10.14
N ALA A 56 -11.99 7.62 -11.25
CA ALA A 56 -11.76 8.66 -12.25
C ALA A 56 -11.94 10.07 -11.68
N MET A 57 -12.94 10.27 -10.82
CA MET A 57 -13.19 11.54 -10.15
C MET A 57 -12.03 11.93 -9.24
N VAL A 58 -11.58 11.02 -8.36
CA VAL A 58 -10.46 11.26 -7.44
C VAL A 58 -9.17 11.54 -8.20
N ILE A 59 -8.84 10.72 -9.20
CA ILE A 59 -7.63 10.91 -10.00
C ILE A 59 -7.64 12.26 -10.72
N SER A 60 -8.80 12.67 -11.25
CA SER A 60 -8.95 13.98 -11.90
C SER A 60 -8.77 15.17 -10.94
N LEU A 61 -9.13 15.02 -9.66
CA LEU A 61 -8.93 16.05 -8.64
C LEU A 61 -7.44 16.31 -8.33
N PHE A 62 -6.65 15.25 -8.31
CA PHE A 62 -5.23 15.33 -7.94
C PHE A 62 -4.30 15.47 -9.16
N PHE A 63 -4.70 14.97 -10.32
CA PHE A 63 -3.87 14.90 -11.53
C PHE A 63 -4.56 15.60 -12.71
N ASP A 64 -4.76 16.91 -12.60
CA ASP A 64 -5.47 17.75 -13.60
C ASP A 64 -4.66 18.02 -14.89
N ASP A 65 -3.39 17.63 -14.91
CA ASP A 65 -2.56 17.63 -16.12
C ASP A 65 -2.95 16.51 -17.11
N PHE A 66 -3.70 15.50 -16.64
CA PHE A 66 -4.20 14.43 -17.49
C PHE A 66 -5.59 14.78 -18.03
N THR A 67 -5.83 14.52 -19.31
CA THR A 67 -7.16 14.71 -19.88
C THR A 67 -8.18 13.73 -19.30
N LYS A 68 -9.46 14.08 -19.34
CA LYS A 68 -10.56 13.21 -18.91
C LYS A 68 -10.55 11.86 -19.63
N GLU A 69 -10.22 11.85 -20.93
CA GLU A 69 -10.11 10.64 -21.73
C GLU A 69 -8.94 9.75 -21.28
N GLN A 70 -7.77 10.35 -21.03
CA GLN A 70 -6.60 9.63 -20.49
C GLN A 70 -6.91 8.97 -19.14
N ILE A 71 -7.56 9.68 -18.23
CA ILE A 71 -7.96 9.15 -16.92
C ILE A 71 -9.00 8.03 -17.07
N THR A 72 -10.04 8.26 -17.88
CA THR A 72 -11.09 7.25 -18.09
C THR A 72 -10.53 5.96 -18.67
N THR A 73 -9.64 6.05 -19.66
CA THR A 73 -8.99 4.89 -20.27
C THR A 73 -8.05 4.21 -19.27
N ALA A 74 -7.31 4.97 -18.45
CA ALA A 74 -6.44 4.42 -17.40
C ALA A 74 -7.25 3.61 -16.38
N VAL A 75 -8.36 4.16 -15.89
CA VAL A 75 -9.27 3.52 -14.94
C VAL A 75 -9.90 2.25 -15.52
N GLN A 76 -10.35 2.30 -16.77
CA GLN A 76 -10.91 1.11 -17.44
C GLN A 76 -9.88 -0.01 -17.58
N SER A 77 -8.63 0.32 -17.90
CA SER A 77 -7.55 -0.67 -18.03
C SER A 77 -7.12 -1.24 -16.68
N ALA A 78 -7.02 -0.39 -15.65
CA ALA A 78 -6.58 -0.80 -14.32
C ALA A 78 -7.60 -1.69 -13.60
N TYR A 79 -8.89 -1.43 -13.80
CA TYR A 79 -9.98 -2.10 -13.09
C TYR A 79 -10.89 -2.88 -14.06
N SER A 80 -10.31 -3.83 -14.81
CA SER A 80 -11.01 -4.64 -15.82
C SER A 80 -11.18 -6.10 -15.36
N GLU A 81 -11.10 -7.05 -16.26
CA GLU A 81 -11.40 -8.47 -16.03
C GLU A 81 -10.41 -9.20 -15.10
N GLN A 82 -9.29 -8.59 -14.74
CA GLN A 82 -8.32 -9.15 -13.79
C GLN A 82 -8.80 -9.12 -12.33
N TRP A 83 -9.95 -8.52 -12.07
CA TRP A 83 -10.59 -8.45 -10.75
C TRP A 83 -11.68 -9.51 -10.62
N ASP A 84 -11.71 -10.19 -9.48
CA ASP A 84 -12.70 -11.25 -9.21
C ASP A 84 -14.11 -10.70 -8.99
N ASP A 85 -14.20 -9.50 -8.42
CA ASP A 85 -15.47 -8.84 -8.14
C ASP A 85 -15.68 -7.61 -9.04
N ARG A 86 -16.90 -7.48 -9.58
CA ARG A 86 -17.27 -6.36 -10.46
C ARG A 86 -17.32 -5.02 -9.74
N SER A 87 -17.55 -5.03 -8.44
CA SER A 87 -17.51 -3.82 -7.61
C SER A 87 -16.09 -3.35 -7.33
N ILE A 88 -15.07 -4.18 -7.59
CA ILE A 88 -13.64 -3.99 -7.31
C ILE A 88 -13.36 -4.01 -5.81
N VAL A 89 -14.22 -3.38 -5.01
CA VAL A 89 -14.12 -3.27 -3.55
C VAL A 89 -15.48 -3.67 -2.95
N PRO A 90 -15.79 -4.96 -2.86
CA PRO A 90 -16.99 -5.40 -2.16
C PRO A 90 -16.88 -5.09 -0.66
N ILE A 91 -18.05 -4.98 -0.02
CA ILE A 91 -18.16 -4.70 1.41
C ILE A 91 -19.03 -5.79 2.01
N GLU A 92 -18.48 -6.53 2.94
CA GLU A 92 -19.19 -7.57 3.66
C GLU A 92 -19.52 -7.11 5.09
N LYS A 93 -20.63 -7.60 5.65
CA LYS A 93 -21.04 -7.26 7.00
C LYS A 93 -21.01 -8.48 7.88
N HIS A 94 -20.11 -8.49 8.85
CA HIS A 94 -19.92 -9.59 9.79
C HIS A 94 -19.67 -9.03 11.19
N ASP A 95 -20.19 -9.70 12.21
CA ASP A 95 -19.93 -9.39 13.62
C ASP A 95 -20.10 -7.88 13.96
N ASN A 96 -21.15 -7.25 13.45
CA ASN A 96 -21.46 -5.81 13.60
C ASN A 96 -20.44 -4.84 12.97
N HIS A 97 -19.47 -5.35 12.20
CA HIS A 97 -18.51 -4.56 11.45
C HIS A 97 -18.73 -4.70 9.94
N PHE A 98 -18.26 -3.70 9.21
CA PHE A 98 -18.17 -3.76 7.76
C PHE A 98 -16.73 -4.07 7.38
N TYR A 99 -16.52 -5.05 6.51
CA TYR A 99 -15.21 -5.40 5.96
C TYR A 99 -15.13 -4.88 4.55
N MET A 100 -14.24 -3.91 4.33
CA MET A 100 -13.93 -3.36 3.01
C MET A 100 -12.86 -4.23 2.36
N GLU A 101 -13.26 -5.14 1.46
CA GLU A 101 -12.35 -6.11 0.86
C GLU A 101 -11.56 -5.51 -0.30
N LEU A 102 -10.24 -5.36 -0.13
CA LEU A 102 -9.34 -4.76 -1.11
C LEU A 102 -8.47 -5.79 -1.86
N PHE A 103 -8.77 -7.06 -1.71
CA PHE A 103 -7.91 -8.17 -2.16
C PHE A 103 -8.43 -8.94 -3.38
N HIS A 104 -9.43 -8.44 -4.08
CA HIS A 104 -10.02 -9.05 -5.27
C HIS A 104 -9.20 -8.84 -6.55
N GLY A 105 -8.05 -8.21 -6.43
CA GLY A 105 -7.11 -8.01 -7.52
C GLY A 105 -6.22 -9.22 -7.80
N PRO A 106 -5.41 -9.14 -8.86
CA PRO A 106 -4.63 -10.29 -9.38
C PRO A 106 -3.54 -10.82 -8.46
N THR A 107 -3.11 -10.07 -7.44
CA THR A 107 -2.10 -10.52 -6.48
C THR A 107 -2.63 -10.69 -5.06
N LEU A 108 -3.95 -10.61 -4.88
CA LEU A 108 -4.65 -10.93 -3.64
C LEU A 108 -4.33 -9.97 -2.48
N ALA A 109 -4.03 -8.69 -2.78
CA ALA A 109 -3.76 -7.68 -1.77
C ALA A 109 -4.18 -6.28 -2.26
N PHE A 110 -4.47 -5.37 -1.30
CA PHE A 110 -4.90 -3.98 -1.55
C PHE A 110 -3.96 -3.20 -2.46
N LYS A 111 -2.69 -3.60 -2.50
CA LYS A 111 -1.67 -2.96 -3.32
C LYS A 111 -2.00 -3.00 -4.81
N ASP A 112 -2.80 -3.96 -5.24
CA ASP A 112 -3.30 -4.04 -6.62
C ASP A 112 -4.10 -2.81 -7.01
N ILE A 113 -4.90 -2.23 -6.12
CA ILE A 113 -5.68 -1.00 -6.39
C ILE A 113 -4.78 0.08 -7.00
N ALA A 114 -3.66 0.35 -6.36
CA ALA A 114 -2.75 1.39 -6.83
C ALA A 114 -1.75 0.88 -7.87
N LEU A 115 -1.32 -0.38 -7.81
CA LEU A 115 -0.29 -0.91 -8.71
C LEU A 115 -0.84 -1.45 -10.04
N GLN A 116 -2.15 -1.57 -10.22
CA GLN A 116 -2.78 -1.68 -11.53
C GLN A 116 -3.00 -0.29 -12.17
N MET A 117 -3.15 0.77 -11.34
CA MET A 117 -3.34 2.14 -11.82
C MET A 117 -2.01 2.86 -12.14
N LEU A 118 -0.98 2.72 -11.31
CA LEU A 118 0.29 3.43 -11.47
C LEU A 118 0.94 3.23 -12.86
N PRO A 119 1.00 2.02 -13.44
CA PRO A 119 1.52 1.83 -14.79
C PRO A 119 0.74 2.61 -15.84
N GLN A 120 -0.59 2.70 -15.68
CA GLN A 120 -1.45 3.44 -16.59
C GLN A 120 -1.21 4.96 -16.51
N LEU A 121 -0.97 5.47 -15.31
CA LEU A 121 -0.61 6.87 -15.10
C LEU A 121 0.83 7.14 -15.57
N MET A 122 1.78 6.26 -15.24
CA MET A 122 3.20 6.39 -15.61
C MET A 122 3.38 6.48 -17.13
N THR A 123 2.77 5.57 -17.88
CA THR A 123 2.87 5.55 -19.35
C THR A 123 2.34 6.87 -19.96
N ARG A 124 1.23 7.38 -19.44
CA ARG A 124 0.66 8.66 -19.90
C ARG A 124 1.50 9.85 -19.45
N ALA A 125 2.04 9.83 -18.25
CA ALA A 125 2.96 10.85 -17.75
C ALA A 125 4.19 10.98 -18.64
N VAL A 126 4.81 9.85 -19.02
CA VAL A 126 5.94 9.80 -19.97
C VAL A 126 5.57 10.44 -21.32
N GLN A 127 4.35 10.20 -21.82
CA GLN A 127 3.87 10.79 -23.06
C GLN A 127 3.65 12.31 -22.93
N ILE A 128 3.05 12.78 -21.83
CA ILE A 128 2.81 14.21 -21.56
C ILE A 128 4.14 14.97 -21.46
N GLU A 129 5.11 14.43 -20.73
CA GLU A 129 6.43 15.03 -20.53
C GLU A 129 7.38 14.77 -21.72
N LYS A 130 6.95 14.02 -22.74
CA LYS A 130 7.72 13.67 -23.93
C LYS A 130 9.10 13.06 -23.63
N ILE A 131 9.14 12.22 -22.62
CA ILE A 131 10.37 11.54 -22.19
C ILE A 131 10.68 10.42 -23.20
N ALA A 132 11.89 10.48 -23.78
CA ALA A 132 12.38 9.49 -24.73
C ALA A 132 13.06 8.28 -24.06
N LYS A 133 13.20 8.30 -22.74
CA LYS A 133 13.87 7.25 -21.95
C LYS A 133 12.88 6.22 -21.46
N ASP A 134 13.33 4.97 -21.38
CA ASP A 134 12.60 3.91 -20.72
C ASP A 134 12.72 4.04 -19.18
N ILE A 135 11.65 3.73 -18.49
CA ILE A 135 11.56 3.89 -17.03
C ILE A 135 11.91 2.55 -16.35
N ILE A 136 12.94 2.57 -15.52
CA ILE A 136 13.33 1.42 -14.72
C ILE A 136 12.66 1.51 -13.34
N ILE A 137 11.70 0.64 -13.11
CA ILE A 137 11.06 0.49 -11.80
C ILE A 137 11.93 -0.40 -10.93
N LEU A 138 12.71 0.22 -10.05
CA LEU A 138 13.56 -0.49 -9.11
C LEU A 138 12.90 -0.58 -7.74
N THR A 139 12.78 -1.78 -7.17
CA THR A 139 12.04 -2.01 -5.93
C THR A 139 12.73 -3.05 -5.07
N ALA A 140 12.96 -2.74 -3.78
CA ALA A 140 13.16 -3.74 -2.75
C ALA A 140 11.79 -4.12 -2.16
N THR A 141 11.55 -5.40 -1.90
CA THR A 141 10.27 -5.88 -1.40
C THR A 141 10.41 -6.96 -0.34
N SER A 142 9.47 -6.98 0.61
CA SER A 142 9.20 -8.10 1.51
C SER A 142 8.11 -9.05 0.97
N GLY A 143 7.73 -8.92 -0.33
CA GLY A 143 6.79 -9.78 -1.02
C GLY A 143 5.74 -9.01 -1.83
N ASP A 144 4.75 -8.41 -1.19
CA ASP A 144 3.55 -7.88 -1.83
C ASP A 144 3.79 -6.75 -2.85
N THR A 145 4.65 -5.79 -2.52
CA THR A 145 4.89 -4.65 -3.40
C THR A 145 5.59 -5.10 -4.69
N GLY A 146 6.58 -5.99 -4.58
CA GLY A 146 7.25 -6.57 -5.74
C GLY A 146 6.28 -7.35 -6.63
N THR A 147 5.50 -8.24 -6.02
CA THR A 147 4.49 -9.05 -6.73
C THR A 147 3.51 -8.17 -7.50
N ALA A 148 2.91 -7.18 -6.83
CA ALA A 148 1.91 -6.32 -7.44
C ALA A 148 2.51 -5.35 -8.47
N SER A 149 3.75 -4.87 -8.27
CA SER A 149 4.48 -4.06 -9.26
C SER A 149 4.76 -4.86 -10.53
N MET A 150 5.30 -6.07 -10.39
CA MET A 150 5.55 -6.94 -11.54
C MET A 150 4.26 -7.23 -12.30
N ARG A 151 3.15 -7.50 -11.59
CA ARG A 151 1.86 -7.75 -12.23
C ARG A 151 1.31 -6.54 -12.99
N GLY A 152 1.39 -5.35 -12.38
CA GLY A 152 0.84 -4.13 -12.96
C GLY A 152 1.64 -3.62 -14.17
N PHE A 153 2.98 -3.71 -14.10
CA PHE A 153 3.88 -3.26 -15.17
C PHE A 153 4.17 -4.34 -16.22
N ALA A 154 3.61 -5.54 -16.11
CA ALA A 154 3.88 -6.62 -17.07
C ALA A 154 3.57 -6.18 -18.51
N ASN A 155 4.58 -6.24 -19.37
CA ASN A 155 4.54 -5.86 -20.80
C ASN A 155 4.11 -4.39 -21.06
N GLN A 156 4.21 -3.51 -20.06
CA GLN A 156 4.03 -2.07 -20.29
C GLN A 156 5.20 -1.53 -21.11
N LYS A 157 4.90 -0.94 -22.27
CA LYS A 157 5.91 -0.39 -23.17
C LYS A 157 6.68 0.75 -22.50
N GLY A 158 8.01 0.77 -22.70
CA GLY A 158 8.87 1.81 -22.15
C GLY A 158 9.09 1.69 -20.64
N THR A 159 8.90 0.49 -20.07
CA THR A 159 9.18 0.24 -18.66
C THR A 159 9.85 -1.12 -18.45
N ASP A 160 10.81 -1.19 -17.54
CA ASP A 160 11.39 -2.42 -17.00
C ASP A 160 11.22 -2.45 -15.49
N VAL A 161 10.95 -3.63 -14.95
CA VAL A 161 10.74 -3.84 -13.51
C VAL A 161 11.80 -4.77 -12.97
N ILE A 162 12.60 -4.28 -12.04
CA ILE A 162 13.63 -5.06 -11.34
C ILE A 162 13.28 -5.06 -9.86
N VAL A 163 12.96 -6.24 -9.35
CA VAL A 163 12.57 -6.47 -7.96
C VAL A 163 13.67 -7.26 -7.26
N PHE A 164 14.19 -6.71 -6.17
CA PHE A 164 15.09 -7.40 -5.27
C PHE A 164 14.34 -7.79 -3.98
N TYR A 165 14.55 -9.03 -3.53
CA TYR A 165 13.94 -9.56 -2.33
C TYR A 165 14.92 -10.44 -1.56
N PRO A 166 14.81 -10.58 -0.23
CA PRO A 166 15.70 -11.43 0.56
C PRO A 166 15.44 -12.91 0.28
N GLU A 167 16.51 -13.69 0.04
CA GLU A 167 16.43 -15.15 -0.04
C GLU A 167 15.78 -15.72 1.21
N GLY A 168 14.71 -16.51 1.05
CA GLY A 168 13.95 -17.07 2.16
C GLY A 168 13.15 -16.06 3.01
N GLY A 169 13.17 -14.76 2.64
CA GLY A 169 12.51 -13.70 3.41
C GLY A 169 11.12 -13.27 2.90
N VAL A 170 10.56 -14.01 1.95
CA VAL A 170 9.19 -13.83 1.44
C VAL A 170 8.40 -15.13 1.62
N SER A 171 7.06 -15.03 1.78
CA SER A 171 6.25 -16.24 1.93
C SER A 171 6.29 -17.12 0.66
N PRO A 172 6.08 -18.44 0.78
CA PRO A 172 6.07 -19.33 -0.38
C PRO A 172 5.04 -18.92 -1.44
N VAL A 173 3.87 -18.40 -1.02
CA VAL A 173 2.85 -17.88 -1.94
C VAL A 173 3.35 -16.63 -2.68
N GLN A 174 3.95 -15.68 -1.97
CA GLN A 174 4.51 -14.46 -2.57
C GLN A 174 5.66 -14.77 -3.53
N LEU A 175 6.55 -15.71 -3.17
CA LEU A 175 7.63 -16.16 -4.04
C LEU A 175 7.07 -16.78 -5.32
N LYS A 176 6.11 -17.69 -5.19
CA LYS A 176 5.42 -18.30 -6.35
C LYS A 176 4.76 -17.21 -7.22
N GLN A 177 4.09 -16.24 -6.61
CA GLN A 177 3.50 -15.12 -7.35
C GLN A 177 4.54 -14.33 -8.17
N MET A 178 5.68 -13.98 -7.58
CA MET A 178 6.75 -13.22 -8.28
C MET A 178 7.37 -14.04 -9.41
N LEU A 179 7.81 -15.27 -9.13
CA LEU A 179 8.53 -16.10 -10.09
C LEU A 179 7.64 -16.60 -11.23
N SER A 180 6.31 -16.67 -11.01
CA SER A 180 5.34 -17.07 -12.04
C SER A 180 4.87 -15.92 -12.93
N GLN A 181 5.27 -14.66 -12.67
CA GLN A 181 4.87 -13.54 -13.53
C GLN A 181 5.44 -13.68 -14.94
N ARG A 182 4.61 -13.36 -15.92
CA ARG A 182 4.97 -13.36 -17.34
C ARG A 182 5.08 -11.93 -17.85
N GLY A 183 6.18 -11.63 -18.50
CA GLY A 183 6.49 -10.34 -19.09
C GLY A 183 7.97 -10.30 -19.46
N ASN A 184 8.29 -9.73 -20.62
CA ASN A 184 9.68 -9.64 -21.09
C ASN A 184 10.47 -8.59 -20.31
N ASN A 185 9.76 -7.65 -19.70
CA ASN A 185 10.29 -6.52 -18.94
C ASN A 185 10.32 -6.76 -17.42
N LEU A 186 10.21 -8.01 -16.95
CA LEU A 186 10.13 -8.34 -15.52
C LEU A 186 11.33 -9.16 -15.04
N ARG A 187 11.95 -8.72 -13.96
CA ARG A 187 13.03 -9.44 -13.27
C ARG A 187 12.77 -9.47 -11.77
N ALA A 188 12.83 -10.67 -11.18
CA ALA A 188 12.82 -10.88 -9.74
C ALA A 188 14.13 -11.57 -9.35
N ILE A 189 14.85 -11.00 -8.39
CA ILE A 189 16.20 -11.42 -8.03
C ILE A 189 16.29 -11.50 -6.52
N ALA A 190 16.66 -12.67 -6.01
CA ALA A 190 16.93 -12.85 -4.59
C ALA A 190 18.31 -12.29 -4.23
N ILE A 191 18.43 -11.73 -3.04
CA ILE A 191 19.73 -11.35 -2.48
C ILE A 191 20.01 -12.17 -1.22
N LYS A 192 21.27 -12.50 -1.00
CA LYS A 192 21.73 -13.06 0.28
C LYS A 192 21.71 -11.96 1.34
N GLY A 193 20.82 -12.06 2.31
CA GLY A 193 20.64 -11.06 3.36
C GLY A 193 19.17 -10.90 3.74
N ASN A 194 18.84 -9.78 4.36
CA ASN A 194 17.50 -9.47 4.82
C ASN A 194 16.88 -8.32 4.00
N PHE A 195 15.64 -7.96 4.32
CA PHE A 195 14.93 -6.87 3.62
C PHE A 195 15.63 -5.50 3.76
N ASP A 196 16.25 -5.23 4.92
CA ASP A 196 16.94 -3.95 5.15
C ASP A 196 18.21 -3.86 4.30
N ASP A 197 18.90 -4.99 4.04
CA ASP A 197 20.03 -5.06 3.12
C ASP A 197 19.58 -4.70 1.70
N ALA A 198 18.50 -5.34 1.20
CA ALA A 198 17.93 -5.03 -0.11
C ALA A 198 17.53 -3.55 -0.23
N GLN A 199 16.86 -3.01 0.79
CA GLN A 199 16.40 -1.62 0.79
C GLN A 199 17.57 -0.62 0.84
N THR A 200 18.61 -0.96 1.60
CA THR A 200 19.81 -0.12 1.73
C THR A 200 20.55 -0.02 0.40
N GLU A 201 20.76 -1.15 -0.28
CA GLU A 201 21.44 -1.17 -1.58
C GLU A 201 20.60 -0.48 -2.66
N VAL A 202 19.28 -0.69 -2.71
CA VAL A 202 18.40 0.06 -3.61
C VAL A 202 18.52 1.56 -3.38
N LYS A 203 18.55 2.04 -2.13
CA LYS A 203 18.73 3.46 -1.82
C LYS A 203 20.11 4.00 -2.25
N LYS A 204 21.18 3.22 -2.07
CA LYS A 204 22.51 3.60 -2.56
C LYS A 204 22.50 3.79 -4.07
N ILE A 205 21.94 2.81 -4.81
CA ILE A 205 21.83 2.85 -6.27
C ILE A 205 21.01 4.06 -6.73
N PHE A 206 19.89 4.36 -6.07
CA PHE A 206 19.08 5.54 -6.35
C PHE A 206 19.80 6.86 -6.09
N ASN A 207 20.79 6.89 -5.19
CA ASN A 207 21.53 8.09 -4.81
C ASN A 207 22.90 8.19 -5.53
N ASP A 208 23.31 7.18 -6.29
CA ASP A 208 24.54 7.22 -7.06
C ASP A 208 24.39 8.03 -8.35
N ASP A 209 24.90 9.24 -8.34
CA ASP A 209 24.83 10.15 -9.50
C ASP A 209 25.65 9.62 -10.70
N SER A 210 26.73 8.89 -10.46
CA SER A 210 27.52 8.28 -11.53
C SER A 210 26.71 7.21 -12.26
N PHE A 211 26.05 6.35 -11.49
CA PHE A 211 25.20 5.31 -12.06
C PHE A 211 23.96 5.88 -12.75
N LYS A 212 23.31 6.90 -12.16
CA LYS A 212 22.20 7.62 -12.81
C LYS A 212 22.63 8.25 -14.14
N ASN A 213 23.79 8.86 -14.20
CA ASN A 213 24.32 9.46 -15.43
C ASN A 213 24.60 8.40 -16.50
N ARG A 214 25.14 7.23 -16.13
CA ARG A 214 25.34 6.10 -17.01
C ARG A 214 24.02 5.54 -17.55
N LEU A 215 23.00 5.37 -16.69
CA LEU A 215 21.64 5.01 -17.11
C LEU A 215 21.07 6.01 -18.11
N ASN A 216 21.16 7.29 -17.78
CA ASN A 216 20.65 8.38 -18.61
C ASN A 216 21.31 8.40 -20.00
N ALA A 217 22.63 8.16 -20.09
CA ALA A 217 23.37 8.10 -21.34
C ALA A 217 22.96 6.90 -22.21
N ASN A 218 22.47 5.81 -21.60
CA ASN A 218 21.96 4.62 -22.28
C ASN A 218 20.43 4.64 -22.53
N GLY A 219 19.76 5.78 -22.33
CA GLY A 219 18.33 5.92 -22.61
C GLY A 219 17.39 5.41 -21.52
N TYR A 220 17.86 5.27 -20.28
CA TYR A 220 17.08 4.84 -19.14
C TYR A 220 17.01 5.90 -18.05
N GLN A 221 15.99 5.81 -17.20
CA GLN A 221 15.93 6.54 -15.94
C GLN A 221 15.18 5.75 -14.86
N PHE A 222 15.58 5.94 -13.61
CA PHE A 222 14.90 5.30 -12.49
C PHE A 222 13.55 5.94 -12.15
N SER A 223 12.64 5.09 -11.70
CA SER A 223 11.44 5.47 -10.94
C SER A 223 11.16 4.43 -9.86
N SER A 224 10.25 4.74 -8.96
CA SER A 224 9.87 3.86 -7.86
C SER A 224 8.38 3.54 -7.89
N ALA A 225 8.06 2.26 -7.71
CA ALA A 225 6.70 1.79 -7.46
C ALA A 225 6.40 1.59 -5.96
N ASN A 226 7.27 2.05 -5.06
CA ASN A 226 7.04 1.99 -3.61
C ASN A 226 5.90 2.93 -3.17
N SER A 227 5.40 2.74 -1.94
CA SER A 227 4.28 3.53 -1.39
C SER A 227 4.51 5.03 -1.33
N MET A 228 5.78 5.46 -1.45
CA MET A 228 6.18 6.87 -1.47
C MET A 228 5.74 7.61 -2.74
N ASN A 229 5.56 6.91 -3.87
CA ASN A 229 5.10 7.53 -5.10
C ASN A 229 3.66 8.06 -4.94
N ILE A 230 3.45 9.34 -5.28
CA ILE A 230 2.12 9.98 -5.18
C ILE A 230 1.09 9.29 -6.08
N GLY A 231 1.51 8.72 -7.22
CA GLY A 231 0.67 7.92 -8.10
C GLY A 231 0.16 6.62 -7.48
N ARG A 232 0.74 6.20 -6.33
CA ARG A 232 0.21 5.10 -5.52
C ARG A 232 -0.74 5.56 -4.42
N LEU A 233 -0.53 6.75 -3.86
CA LEU A 233 -1.35 7.26 -2.77
C LEU A 233 -2.75 7.66 -3.28
N VAL A 234 -2.80 8.43 -4.35
CA VAL A 234 -4.06 9.04 -4.84
C VAL A 234 -5.13 8.00 -5.20
N PRO A 235 -4.86 6.92 -5.95
CA PRO A 235 -5.87 5.91 -6.25
C PRO A 235 -6.52 5.27 -5.01
N GLN A 236 -5.82 5.23 -3.88
CA GLN A 236 -6.30 4.65 -2.64
C GLN A 236 -7.39 5.48 -1.95
N ILE A 237 -7.48 6.77 -2.21
CA ILE A 237 -8.56 7.63 -1.70
C ILE A 237 -9.92 7.12 -2.17
N SER A 238 -9.96 6.54 -3.36
CA SER A 238 -11.18 6.13 -4.05
C SER A 238 -11.99 5.08 -3.28
N TYR A 239 -11.34 4.11 -2.65
CA TYR A 239 -12.07 3.06 -1.95
C TYR A 239 -12.72 3.54 -0.64
N TYR A 240 -12.19 4.56 0.03
CA TYR A 240 -12.84 5.17 1.19
C TYR A 240 -14.14 5.88 0.78
N LEU A 241 -14.08 6.70 -0.30
CA LEU A 241 -15.25 7.38 -0.83
C LEU A 241 -16.30 6.39 -1.34
N TYR A 242 -15.86 5.35 -2.06
CA TYR A 242 -16.74 4.32 -2.59
C TYR A 242 -17.44 3.55 -1.45
N THR A 243 -16.70 3.13 -0.45
CA THR A 243 -17.24 2.39 0.70
C THR A 243 -18.31 3.19 1.41
N TYR A 244 -18.07 4.47 1.71
CA TYR A 244 -19.09 5.34 2.29
C TYR A 244 -20.34 5.41 1.42
N GLY A 245 -20.18 5.63 0.14
CA GLY A 245 -21.29 5.66 -0.82
C GLY A 245 -22.09 4.35 -0.84
N GLN A 246 -21.43 3.19 -0.74
CA GLN A 246 -22.10 1.89 -0.69
C GLN A 246 -22.85 1.66 0.63
N LEU A 247 -22.29 2.09 1.76
CA LEU A 247 -22.99 2.00 3.06
C LEU A 247 -24.28 2.83 3.04
N VAL A 248 -24.25 4.04 2.49
CA VAL A 248 -25.45 4.88 2.30
C VAL A 248 -26.43 4.21 1.33
N ARG A 249 -25.96 3.70 0.19
CA ARG A 249 -26.80 3.00 -0.82
C ARG A 249 -27.51 1.78 -0.25
N ARG A 250 -26.82 1.02 0.61
CA ARG A 250 -27.35 -0.19 1.26
C ARG A 250 -28.21 0.15 2.48
N GLN A 251 -28.38 1.42 2.82
CA GLN A 251 -29.13 1.90 4.00
C GLN A 251 -28.54 1.41 5.34
N GLU A 252 -27.25 1.06 5.37
CA GLU A 252 -26.52 0.69 6.59
C GLU A 252 -26.22 1.92 7.45
N ILE A 253 -26.08 3.08 6.80
CA ILE A 253 -25.94 4.40 7.43
C ILE A 253 -26.80 5.43 6.69
N LYS A 254 -27.11 6.55 7.34
CA LYS A 254 -27.74 7.70 6.69
C LYS A 254 -26.68 8.61 6.07
N LEU A 255 -27.08 9.36 5.07
CA LEU A 255 -26.20 10.39 4.47
C LEU A 255 -25.81 11.41 5.54
N GLY A 256 -24.50 11.61 5.70
CA GLY A 256 -23.93 12.51 6.71
C GLY A 256 -23.56 11.84 8.03
N ASP A 257 -23.96 10.59 8.27
CA ASP A 257 -23.51 9.85 9.45
C ASP A 257 -21.99 9.64 9.40
N GLU A 258 -21.34 9.75 10.54
CA GLU A 258 -19.91 9.50 10.68
C GLU A 258 -19.62 7.99 10.66
N VAL A 259 -18.42 7.63 10.14
CA VAL A 259 -17.92 6.26 10.08
C VAL A 259 -16.50 6.21 10.62
N ASN A 260 -16.14 5.17 11.34
CA ASN A 260 -14.76 4.85 11.71
C ASN A 260 -14.13 3.86 10.72
N PHE A 261 -12.83 4.00 10.46
CA PHE A 261 -12.06 3.03 9.68
C PHE A 261 -10.91 2.48 10.51
N ALA A 262 -10.85 1.17 10.70
CA ALA A 262 -9.70 0.47 11.27
C ALA A 262 -8.80 -0.05 10.15
N VAL A 263 -7.58 0.44 10.12
CA VAL A 263 -6.65 0.25 9.01
C VAL A 263 -5.41 -0.49 9.49
N PRO A 264 -5.17 -1.74 9.02
CA PRO A 264 -3.89 -2.41 9.21
C PRO A 264 -2.78 -1.57 8.59
N THR A 265 -1.83 -1.09 9.41
CA THR A 265 -0.94 -0.01 8.99
C THR A 265 0.54 -0.39 9.10
N GLY A 266 1.24 -0.33 7.95
CA GLY A 266 2.70 -0.37 7.85
C GLY A 266 3.26 0.98 7.40
N ASN A 267 3.49 1.16 6.09
CA ASN A 267 4.06 2.39 5.50
C ASN A 267 3.11 3.60 5.45
N PHE A 268 1.98 3.56 6.13
CA PHE A 268 1.03 4.65 6.32
C PHE A 268 0.32 5.15 5.03
N GLY A 269 0.49 4.48 3.91
CA GLY A 269 -0.12 4.90 2.63
C GLY A 269 -1.64 4.80 2.64
N ASP A 270 -2.15 3.66 3.07
CA ASP A 270 -3.58 3.35 3.11
C ASP A 270 -4.34 4.30 4.06
N ILE A 271 -3.95 4.34 5.33
CA ILE A 271 -4.62 5.21 6.32
C ILE A 271 -4.49 6.70 5.98
N LEU A 272 -3.39 7.12 5.34
CA LEU A 272 -3.23 8.48 4.82
C LEU A 272 -4.23 8.78 3.70
N ALA A 273 -4.53 7.81 2.85
CA ALA A 273 -5.57 7.95 1.84
C ALA A 273 -6.96 8.14 2.49
N GLY A 274 -7.24 7.46 3.60
CA GLY A 274 -8.41 7.71 4.45
C GLY A 274 -8.42 9.12 5.04
N TYR A 275 -7.28 9.62 5.50
CA TYR A 275 -7.15 10.99 5.97
C TYR A 275 -7.39 12.01 4.83
N TYR A 276 -6.91 11.75 3.63
CA TYR A 276 -7.19 12.59 2.47
C TYR A 276 -8.66 12.53 2.06
N ALA A 277 -9.31 11.37 2.16
CA ALA A 277 -10.76 11.27 1.96
C ALA A 277 -11.54 12.12 2.98
N LYS A 278 -11.12 12.13 4.26
CA LYS A 278 -11.67 13.01 5.29
C LYS A 278 -11.47 14.49 4.95
N LYS A 279 -10.30 14.88 4.47
CA LYS A 279 -10.02 16.26 4.00
C LYS A 279 -10.88 16.65 2.80
N LEU A 280 -11.26 15.71 1.95
CA LEU A 280 -12.22 15.91 0.86
C LEU A 280 -13.68 16.00 1.34
N GLY A 281 -13.94 15.91 2.65
CA GLY A 281 -15.26 16.06 3.22
C GLY A 281 -16.00 14.76 3.53
N LEU A 282 -15.34 13.60 3.44
CA LEU A 282 -15.96 12.34 3.87
C LEU A 282 -16.16 12.35 5.39
N PRO A 283 -17.38 12.00 5.91
CA PRO A 283 -17.65 12.01 7.34
C PRO A 283 -16.95 10.84 8.06
N ILE A 284 -15.66 10.96 8.26
CA ILE A 284 -14.86 10.02 9.04
C ILE A 284 -14.66 10.59 10.43
N LYS A 285 -15.13 9.88 11.46
CA LYS A 285 -14.91 10.27 12.86
C LYS A 285 -13.47 9.99 13.27
N LYS A 286 -13.04 8.73 13.18
CA LYS A 286 -11.71 8.27 13.53
C LYS A 286 -11.11 7.35 12.45
N LEU A 287 -9.83 7.53 12.23
CA LEU A 287 -8.97 6.57 11.55
C LEU A 287 -8.18 5.82 12.62
N ILE A 288 -8.38 4.51 12.72
CA ILE A 288 -7.77 3.68 13.76
C ILE A 288 -6.56 2.98 13.15
N CYS A 289 -5.38 3.44 13.55
CA CYS A 289 -4.11 2.88 13.13
C CYS A 289 -3.86 1.57 13.89
N ALA A 290 -4.00 0.45 13.20
CA ALA A 290 -3.79 -0.87 13.77
C ALA A 290 -2.39 -1.38 13.41
N SER A 291 -1.59 -1.72 14.41
CA SER A 291 -0.23 -2.25 14.29
C SER A 291 -0.16 -3.72 14.69
N ASN A 292 0.83 -4.45 14.16
CA ASN A 292 1.26 -5.72 14.74
C ASN A 292 2.25 -5.47 15.89
N GLU A 293 3.04 -6.46 16.31
CA GLU A 293 4.05 -6.31 17.38
C GLU A 293 5.11 -5.25 17.06
N ASN A 294 5.30 -4.87 15.79
CA ASN A 294 6.10 -3.72 15.40
C ASN A 294 5.29 -2.41 15.58
N ASN A 295 4.95 -2.09 16.80
CA ASN A 295 3.94 -1.13 17.21
C ASN A 295 4.42 0.33 17.31
N VAL A 296 5.45 0.72 16.54
CA VAL A 296 6.02 2.09 16.55
C VAL A 296 4.97 3.17 16.31
N LEU A 297 4.02 2.92 15.40
CA LEU A 297 2.92 3.86 15.12
C LEU A 297 1.94 3.95 16.28
N THR A 298 1.61 2.84 16.92
CA THR A 298 0.74 2.81 18.10
C THR A 298 1.29 3.69 19.21
N ASP A 299 2.58 3.56 19.53
CA ASP A 299 3.22 4.40 20.52
C ASP A 299 3.24 5.87 20.09
N PHE A 300 3.57 6.15 18.84
CA PHE A 300 3.56 7.50 18.30
C PHE A 300 2.20 8.19 18.44
N PHE A 301 1.11 7.52 18.06
CA PHE A 301 -0.23 8.09 18.19
C PHE A 301 -0.69 8.22 19.64
N ASN A 302 -0.17 7.42 20.57
CA ASN A 302 -0.54 7.48 21.98
C ASN A 302 0.25 8.51 22.80
N ASN A 303 1.48 8.86 22.41
CA ASN A 303 2.36 9.73 23.20
C ASN A 303 3.09 10.84 22.43
N GLY A 304 2.96 10.89 21.09
CA GLY A 304 3.61 11.90 20.24
C GLY A 304 5.11 11.67 20.01
N VAL A 305 5.67 10.55 20.45
CA VAL A 305 7.08 10.19 20.25
C VAL A 305 7.20 9.06 19.23
N TYR A 306 7.93 9.31 18.15
CA TYR A 306 8.30 8.29 17.18
C TYR A 306 9.69 7.77 17.50
N ASP A 307 9.81 6.49 17.87
CA ASP A 307 11.10 5.89 18.24
C ASP A 307 11.31 4.54 17.53
N LYS A 308 12.25 4.51 16.56
CA LYS A 308 12.59 3.30 15.81
C LYS A 308 13.63 2.41 16.51
N ARG A 309 14.17 2.83 17.66
CA ARG A 309 15.20 2.11 18.42
C ARG A 309 14.57 1.02 19.27
N ARG A 310 14.03 0.00 18.60
CA ARG A 310 13.36 -1.15 19.21
C ARG A 310 13.69 -2.43 18.47
N LYS A 311 13.39 -3.55 19.07
CA LYS A 311 13.52 -4.85 18.42
C LYS A 311 12.57 -4.93 17.23
N PHE A 312 13.04 -5.45 16.12
CA PHE A 312 12.23 -5.83 14.98
C PHE A 312 11.65 -7.23 15.17
N HIS A 313 10.37 -7.40 14.90
CA HIS A 313 9.66 -8.67 14.99
C HIS A 313 9.24 -9.13 13.59
N LEU A 314 9.55 -10.39 13.26
CA LEU A 314 8.96 -11.04 12.09
C LEU A 314 7.62 -11.62 12.52
N THR A 315 6.54 -11.23 11.85
CA THR A 315 5.17 -11.58 12.23
C THR A 315 4.43 -12.30 11.12
N ASN A 316 3.25 -12.83 11.43
CA ASN A 316 2.32 -13.41 10.46
C ASN A 316 1.62 -12.36 9.57
N ALA A 317 1.78 -11.07 9.88
CA ALA A 317 1.29 -9.95 9.10
C ALA A 317 2.47 -9.12 8.49
N PRO A 318 3.30 -9.72 7.61
CA PRO A 318 4.61 -9.18 7.23
C PRO A 318 4.56 -7.86 6.46
N ALA A 319 3.44 -7.51 5.86
CA ALA A 319 3.29 -6.21 5.18
C ALA A 319 3.27 -5.01 6.16
N MET A 320 3.14 -5.29 7.46
CA MET A 320 3.16 -4.33 8.57
C MET A 320 4.47 -4.36 9.36
N ASP A 321 5.42 -5.25 9.02
CA ASP A 321 6.73 -5.37 9.68
C ASP A 321 7.62 -4.21 9.28
N ILE A 322 7.50 -3.10 10.00
CA ILE A 322 8.26 -1.87 9.76
C ILE A 322 8.69 -1.20 11.07
N LEU A 323 9.83 -0.54 11.04
CA LEU A 323 10.26 0.40 12.07
C LEU A 323 10.24 1.86 11.60
N VAL A 324 10.18 2.09 10.28
CA VAL A 324 10.07 3.42 9.67
C VAL A 324 8.88 3.46 8.72
N SER A 325 7.87 4.26 9.08
CA SER A 325 6.62 4.40 8.33
C SER A 325 6.72 5.60 7.40
N SER A 326 6.97 5.36 6.11
CA SER A 326 7.39 6.39 5.17
C SER A 326 6.36 7.50 4.91
N ASN A 327 5.07 7.15 4.73
CA ASN A 327 4.05 8.15 4.38
C ASN A 327 3.55 8.97 5.59
N LEU A 328 3.95 8.61 6.80
CA LEU A 328 3.66 9.43 8.00
C LEU A 328 4.21 10.86 7.84
N GLU A 329 5.29 11.01 7.11
CA GLU A 329 5.87 12.32 6.78
C GLU A 329 4.88 13.26 6.07
N ARG A 330 4.02 12.74 5.19
CA ARG A 330 2.96 13.53 4.53
C ARG A 330 1.89 14.01 5.52
N LEU A 331 1.55 13.17 6.50
CA LEU A 331 0.65 13.58 7.57
C LEU A 331 1.29 14.69 8.43
N LEU A 332 2.54 14.49 8.84
CA LEU A 332 3.26 15.52 9.62
C LEU A 332 3.33 16.84 8.87
N PHE A 333 3.62 16.79 7.57
CA PHE A 333 3.66 17.99 6.73
C PHE A 333 2.34 18.77 6.77
N ASP A 334 1.21 18.09 6.67
CA ASP A 334 -0.12 18.70 6.77
C ASP A 334 -0.39 19.24 8.19
N LEU A 335 -0.06 18.49 9.23
CA LEU A 335 -0.33 18.86 10.62
C LEU A 335 0.57 20.01 11.14
N TYR A 336 1.75 20.18 10.55
CA TYR A 336 2.62 21.33 10.76
C TYR A 336 2.32 22.51 9.81
N ASP A 337 1.09 22.57 9.28
CA ASP A 337 0.61 23.63 8.41
C ASP A 337 1.58 23.88 7.22
N GLU A 338 2.04 22.76 6.62
CA GLU A 338 2.93 22.70 5.46
C GLU A 338 4.33 23.30 5.68
N ASN A 339 4.80 23.31 6.92
CA ASN A 339 6.13 23.79 7.28
C ASN A 339 7.20 22.73 6.95
N ASN A 340 7.86 22.90 5.82
CA ASN A 340 8.90 21.98 5.33
C ASN A 340 10.15 21.95 6.22
N TYR A 341 10.49 23.03 6.92
CA TYR A 341 11.65 23.08 7.82
C TYR A 341 11.44 22.21 9.06
N GLU A 342 10.24 22.24 9.66
CA GLU A 342 9.89 21.38 10.80
C GLU A 342 9.93 19.91 10.39
N VAL A 343 9.32 19.56 9.25
CA VAL A 343 9.33 18.18 8.76
C VAL A 343 10.74 17.70 8.47
N ALA A 344 11.56 18.51 7.79
CA ALA A 344 12.96 18.16 7.53
C ALA A 344 13.74 17.96 8.83
N SER A 345 13.51 18.81 9.86
CA SER A 345 14.12 18.68 11.19
C SER A 345 13.75 17.36 11.86
N LEU A 346 12.45 16.97 11.85
CA LEU A 346 11.98 15.70 12.42
C LEU A 346 12.60 14.50 11.70
N MET A 347 12.67 14.53 10.37
CA MET A 347 13.26 13.44 9.58
C MET A 347 14.78 13.33 9.81
N ASN A 348 15.47 14.45 9.99
CA ASN A 348 16.88 14.47 10.37
C ASN A 348 17.10 13.87 11.78
N GLN A 349 16.24 14.21 12.76
CA GLN A 349 16.30 13.62 14.10
C GLN A 349 16.08 12.10 14.01
N LEU A 350 15.10 11.64 13.23
CA LEU A 350 14.87 10.21 13.03
C LEU A 350 16.08 9.49 12.43
N THR A 351 16.75 10.13 11.48
CA THR A 351 17.94 9.56 10.82
C THR A 351 19.14 9.51 11.78
N GLN A 352 19.42 10.61 12.48
CA GLN A 352 20.62 10.75 13.30
C GLN A 352 20.48 10.14 14.70
N ARG A 353 19.29 10.29 15.31
CA ARG A 353 19.03 9.90 16.71
C ARG A 353 18.13 8.68 16.86
N GLY A 354 17.46 8.29 15.79
CA GLY A 354 16.50 7.17 15.77
C GLY A 354 15.12 7.50 16.33
N HIS A 355 14.89 8.76 16.76
CA HIS A 355 13.60 9.19 17.31
C HIS A 355 13.36 10.68 17.11
N TYR A 356 12.09 11.08 17.18
CA TYR A 356 11.66 12.47 17.30
C TYR A 356 10.38 12.58 18.16
N GLN A 357 10.06 13.78 18.60
CA GLN A 357 8.81 14.11 19.29
C GLN A 357 8.12 15.26 18.56
N VAL A 358 6.80 15.15 18.34
CA VAL A 358 6.00 16.24 17.77
C VAL A 358 5.63 17.25 18.84
N SER A 359 5.28 18.48 18.40
CA SER A 359 4.79 19.52 19.31
C SER A 359 3.45 19.13 19.94
N GLY A 360 3.12 19.71 21.10
CA GLY A 360 1.83 19.47 21.78
C GLY A 360 0.62 19.85 20.92
N GLU A 361 0.76 20.88 20.08
CA GLU A 361 -0.29 21.28 19.12
C GLU A 361 -0.53 20.19 18.07
N VAL A 362 0.54 19.70 17.44
CA VAL A 362 0.45 18.63 16.45
C VAL A 362 -0.06 17.35 17.09
N PHE A 363 0.34 17.03 18.32
CA PHE A 363 -0.18 15.90 19.05
C PHE A 363 -1.69 16.02 19.28
N THR A 364 -2.20 17.19 19.60
CA THR A 364 -3.63 17.44 19.73
C THR A 364 -4.37 17.24 18.40
N LYS A 365 -3.81 17.71 17.27
CA LYS A 365 -4.36 17.48 15.92
C LYS A 365 -4.37 15.98 15.57
N LEU A 366 -3.34 15.22 15.96
CA LEU A 366 -3.28 13.77 15.81
C LEU A 366 -4.42 13.09 16.58
N GLN A 367 -4.55 13.37 17.87
CA GLN A 367 -5.55 12.80 18.76
C GLN A 367 -6.99 13.07 18.27
N LYS A 368 -7.24 14.21 17.64
CA LYS A 368 -8.55 14.55 17.07
C LYS A 368 -8.95 13.59 15.94
N ASN A 369 -8.02 13.18 15.08
CA ASN A 369 -8.31 12.43 13.85
C ASN A 369 -8.05 10.94 13.96
N PHE A 370 -7.11 10.53 14.81
CA PHE A 370 -6.63 9.17 14.90
C PHE A 370 -6.85 8.55 16.27
N ALA A 371 -6.93 7.23 16.27
CA ALA A 371 -6.72 6.36 17.42
C ALA A 371 -5.73 5.27 17.01
N ALA A 372 -5.14 4.55 17.97
CA ALA A 372 -4.20 3.48 17.64
C ALA A 372 -4.22 2.37 18.68
N GLY A 373 -3.88 1.18 18.22
CA GLY A 373 -3.69 -0.03 19.01
C GLY A 373 -2.83 -1.04 18.27
N PHE A 374 -2.52 -2.15 18.91
CA PHE A 374 -1.77 -3.23 18.29
C PHE A 374 -2.30 -4.60 18.74
N ALA A 375 -1.97 -5.63 17.97
CA ALA A 375 -2.26 -7.03 18.30
C ALA A 375 -0.97 -7.84 18.33
N THR A 376 -0.88 -8.76 19.28
CA THR A 376 0.15 -9.81 19.34
C THR A 376 -0.18 -10.94 18.37
N GLU A 377 0.81 -11.80 18.07
CA GLU A 377 0.61 -12.97 17.21
C GLU A 377 -0.49 -13.92 17.74
N GLU A 378 -0.61 -14.09 19.05
CA GLU A 378 -1.66 -14.90 19.67
C GLU A 378 -3.05 -14.26 19.51
N GLU A 379 -3.13 -12.95 19.69
CA GLU A 379 -4.37 -12.19 19.49
C GLU A 379 -4.82 -12.21 18.02
N VAL A 380 -3.88 -12.14 17.07
CA VAL A 380 -4.16 -12.27 15.63
C VAL A 380 -4.81 -13.61 15.31
N LYS A 381 -4.19 -14.72 15.75
CA LYS A 381 -4.74 -16.08 15.53
C LYS A 381 -6.10 -16.24 16.20
N SER A 382 -6.22 -15.75 17.44
CA SER A 382 -7.49 -15.79 18.19
C SER A 382 -8.60 -15.02 17.49
N GLU A 383 -8.27 -13.87 16.89
CA GLU A 383 -9.25 -13.03 16.18
C GLU A 383 -9.69 -13.69 14.84
N ILE A 384 -8.78 -14.29 14.07
CA ILE A 384 -9.14 -15.08 12.88
C ILE A 384 -10.13 -16.18 13.26
N LYS A 385 -9.82 -16.95 14.32
CA LYS A 385 -10.68 -18.01 14.83
C LYS A 385 -12.04 -17.49 15.31
N ARG A 386 -12.04 -16.34 16.00
CA ARG A 386 -13.27 -15.73 16.51
C ARG A 386 -14.22 -15.34 15.37
N VAL A 387 -13.71 -14.64 14.36
CA VAL A 387 -14.52 -14.20 13.20
C VAL A 387 -15.04 -15.41 12.42
N TYR A 388 -14.20 -16.41 12.18
CA TYR A 388 -14.60 -17.64 11.50
C TYR A 388 -15.69 -18.40 12.25
N ASN A 389 -15.57 -18.52 13.57
CA ASN A 389 -16.57 -19.25 14.37
C ASN A 389 -17.92 -18.52 14.46
N TYR A 390 -17.91 -17.18 14.38
CA TYR A 390 -19.12 -16.39 14.48
C TYR A 390 -19.95 -16.45 13.19
N ASP A 391 -19.35 -16.15 12.03
CA ASP A 391 -20.05 -15.99 10.75
C ASP A 391 -19.54 -16.89 9.62
N ARG A 392 -18.59 -17.78 9.90
CA ARG A 392 -17.85 -18.53 8.86
C ARG A 392 -17.11 -17.61 7.88
N TYR A 393 -16.95 -16.34 8.24
CA TYR A 393 -16.16 -15.41 7.47
C TYR A 393 -14.69 -15.54 7.82
N VAL A 394 -13.84 -15.58 6.80
CA VAL A 394 -12.40 -15.83 6.97
C VAL A 394 -11.63 -14.56 6.64
N ILE A 395 -10.78 -14.13 7.55
CA ILE A 395 -9.93 -12.95 7.40
C ILE A 395 -8.45 -13.36 7.43
N ASP A 396 -7.62 -12.57 6.73
CA ASP A 396 -6.16 -12.73 6.76
C ASP A 396 -5.55 -12.16 8.05
N PRO A 397 -4.27 -12.44 8.36
CA PRO A 397 -3.63 -11.93 9.57
C PRO A 397 -3.61 -10.40 9.68
N HIS A 398 -3.45 -9.67 8.57
CA HIS A 398 -3.47 -8.20 8.59
C HIS A 398 -4.86 -7.67 8.94
N THR A 399 -5.89 -8.19 8.30
CA THR A 399 -7.29 -7.86 8.61
C THR A 399 -7.62 -8.20 10.05
N ALA A 400 -7.08 -9.30 10.58
CA ALA A 400 -7.27 -9.68 11.98
C ALA A 400 -6.67 -8.66 12.95
N VAL A 401 -5.49 -8.09 12.65
CA VAL A 401 -4.95 -6.96 13.43
C VAL A 401 -5.93 -5.78 13.43
N GLY A 402 -6.48 -5.42 12.27
CA GLY A 402 -7.46 -4.34 12.14
C GLY A 402 -8.74 -4.60 12.95
N SER A 403 -9.28 -5.82 12.83
CA SER A 403 -10.49 -6.28 13.55
C SER A 403 -10.29 -6.27 15.06
N PHE A 404 -9.20 -6.83 15.55
CA PHE A 404 -8.87 -6.87 16.96
C PHE A 404 -8.73 -5.46 17.57
N VAL A 405 -7.99 -4.58 16.90
CA VAL A 405 -7.79 -3.20 17.36
C VAL A 405 -9.09 -2.39 17.31
N ALA A 406 -9.96 -2.61 16.32
CA ALA A 406 -11.28 -2.02 16.25
C ALA A 406 -12.14 -2.42 17.45
N ASN A 407 -12.16 -3.71 17.80
CA ASN A 407 -12.86 -4.22 18.98
C ASN A 407 -12.30 -3.64 20.29
N GLN A 408 -10.98 -3.56 20.42
CA GLN A 408 -10.33 -2.90 21.58
C GLN A 408 -10.74 -1.44 21.69
N TYR A 409 -10.72 -0.70 20.57
CA TYR A 409 -11.10 0.72 20.54
C TYR A 409 -12.55 0.92 21.01
N GLN A 410 -13.50 0.17 20.43
CA GLN A 410 -14.91 0.27 20.78
C GLN A 410 -15.14 -0.10 22.26
N LYS A 411 -14.52 -1.17 22.74
CA LYS A 411 -14.62 -1.58 24.15
C LYS A 411 -14.07 -0.53 25.11
N LYS A 412 -12.96 0.11 24.75
CA LYS A 412 -12.27 1.12 25.58
C LYS A 412 -13.04 2.44 25.62
N THR A 413 -13.61 2.85 24.49
CA THR A 413 -14.21 4.20 24.34
C THR A 413 -15.73 4.22 24.47
N GLY A 414 -16.38 3.08 24.28
CA GLY A 414 -17.85 3.01 24.16
C GLY A 414 -18.38 3.58 22.84
N ASP A 415 -17.51 3.85 21.86
CA ASP A 415 -17.90 4.44 20.56
C ASP A 415 -18.73 3.45 19.73
N GLN A 416 -19.99 3.82 19.45
CA GLN A 416 -20.92 3.03 18.65
C GLN A 416 -20.98 3.45 17.17
N THR A 417 -20.10 4.36 16.75
CA THR A 417 -20.02 4.78 15.34
C THR A 417 -19.74 3.57 14.45
N PRO A 418 -20.45 3.40 13.31
CA PRO A 418 -20.23 2.31 12.39
C PRO A 418 -18.75 2.13 12.07
N MET A 419 -18.26 0.90 12.15
CA MET A 419 -16.86 0.55 11.99
C MET A 419 -16.64 -0.19 10.68
N VAL A 420 -15.74 0.33 9.86
CA VAL A 420 -15.22 -0.34 8.66
C VAL A 420 -13.83 -0.87 8.94
N ILE A 421 -13.63 -2.15 8.80
CA ILE A 421 -12.32 -2.81 8.86
C ILE A 421 -11.78 -2.91 7.44
N VAL A 422 -10.59 -2.40 7.22
CA VAL A 422 -9.94 -2.47 5.91
C VAL A 422 -9.29 -3.84 5.73
N SER A 423 -9.89 -4.67 4.87
CA SER A 423 -9.40 -6.03 4.57
C SER A 423 -8.35 -5.98 3.46
N THR A 424 -7.09 -6.00 3.85
CA THR A 424 -5.96 -5.66 2.99
C THR A 424 -5.39 -6.82 2.19
N ALA A 425 -5.69 -8.08 2.56
CA ALA A 425 -5.22 -9.25 1.85
C ALA A 425 -6.23 -10.41 1.91
N SER A 426 -6.16 -11.29 0.92
CA SER A 426 -6.91 -12.53 0.91
C SER A 426 -6.37 -13.53 1.94
N PRO A 427 -7.22 -14.30 2.63
CA PRO A 427 -6.80 -15.40 3.49
C PRO A 427 -5.87 -16.40 2.79
N TYR A 428 -6.07 -16.64 1.51
CA TYR A 428 -5.24 -17.52 0.68
C TYR A 428 -3.82 -16.99 0.40
N LYS A 429 -3.50 -15.78 0.81
CA LYS A 429 -2.14 -15.26 0.70
C LYS A 429 -1.25 -15.67 1.88
N PHE A 430 -1.86 -16.03 2.99
CA PHE A 430 -1.22 -16.48 4.22
C PHE A 430 -1.88 -17.77 4.73
N PRO A 431 -1.98 -18.81 3.87
CA PRO A 431 -2.83 -19.95 4.11
C PRO A 431 -2.41 -20.78 5.32
N GLU A 432 -1.09 -20.86 5.61
CA GLU A 432 -0.55 -21.60 6.75
C GLU A 432 -1.08 -21.03 8.08
N THR A 433 -0.97 -19.70 8.25
CA THR A 433 -1.42 -19.01 9.47
C THR A 433 -2.93 -19.07 9.63
N VAL A 434 -3.68 -18.88 8.54
CA VAL A 434 -5.15 -18.92 8.57
C VAL A 434 -5.62 -20.33 8.89
N TYR A 435 -5.06 -21.36 8.24
CA TYR A 435 -5.39 -22.77 8.51
C TYR A 435 -5.14 -23.12 9.97
N GLU A 436 -3.96 -22.80 10.50
CA GLU A 436 -3.62 -23.03 11.92
C GLU A 436 -4.62 -22.34 12.85
N ALA A 437 -4.98 -21.08 12.57
CA ALA A 437 -5.90 -20.33 13.40
C ALA A 437 -7.29 -20.94 13.47
N ILE A 438 -7.85 -21.40 12.35
CA ILE A 438 -9.22 -21.92 12.30
C ILE A 438 -9.30 -23.39 12.79
N THR A 439 -8.30 -24.24 12.48
CA THR A 439 -8.31 -25.65 12.84
C THR A 439 -7.71 -25.94 14.21
N GLY A 440 -6.79 -25.08 14.67
CA GLY A 440 -6.02 -25.28 15.90
C GLY A 440 -4.80 -26.17 15.74
N GLY A 441 -4.48 -26.63 14.52
CA GLY A 441 -3.31 -27.43 14.19
C GLY A 441 -2.50 -26.80 13.05
N PRO A 442 -1.18 -27.06 12.96
CA PRO A 442 -0.37 -26.52 11.89
C PRO A 442 -0.77 -27.06 10.52
N SER A 443 -0.62 -26.26 9.48
CA SER A 443 -0.68 -26.76 8.10
C SER A 443 0.44 -27.79 7.87
N MET A 444 0.13 -28.90 7.22
CA MET A 444 1.10 -29.94 6.87
C MET A 444 1.85 -29.62 5.58
N GLN A 445 1.39 -28.61 4.85
CA GLN A 445 1.91 -28.17 3.58
C GLN A 445 2.34 -26.69 3.64
N THR A 446 3.04 -26.25 2.63
CA THR A 446 3.43 -24.83 2.47
C THR A 446 3.02 -24.30 1.10
N GLY A 447 2.86 -22.99 0.98
CA GLY A 447 2.57 -22.31 -0.28
C GLY A 447 1.30 -22.82 -0.94
N VAL A 448 1.40 -23.30 -2.19
CA VAL A 448 0.23 -23.80 -2.95
C VAL A 448 -0.40 -25.05 -2.30
N GLY A 449 0.39 -25.88 -1.63
CA GLY A 449 -0.11 -27.00 -0.85
C GLY A 449 -0.99 -26.55 0.31
N ALA A 450 -0.55 -25.55 1.07
CA ALA A 450 -1.32 -24.98 2.16
C ALA A 450 -2.58 -24.24 1.67
N ILE A 451 -2.53 -23.60 0.48
CA ILE A 451 -3.76 -23.07 -0.16
C ILE A 451 -4.78 -24.17 -0.37
N LYS A 452 -4.34 -25.35 -0.83
CA LYS A 452 -5.24 -26.49 -1.06
C LYS A 452 -5.83 -27.01 0.24
N GLU A 453 -5.00 -27.20 1.29
CA GLU A 453 -5.49 -27.60 2.62
C GLU A 453 -6.54 -26.62 3.17
N LEU A 454 -6.25 -25.32 3.09
CA LEU A 454 -7.18 -24.27 3.53
C LEU A 454 -8.48 -24.31 2.69
N HIS A 455 -8.37 -24.53 1.38
CA HIS A 455 -9.54 -24.62 0.51
C HIS A 455 -10.41 -25.86 0.79
N ASP A 456 -9.77 -26.98 1.07
CA ASP A 456 -10.48 -28.21 1.45
C ASP A 456 -11.27 -28.03 2.77
N GLU A 457 -10.78 -27.19 3.70
CA GLU A 457 -11.47 -26.83 4.93
C GLU A 457 -12.61 -25.83 4.71
N LEU A 458 -12.40 -24.81 3.86
CA LEU A 458 -13.35 -23.71 3.66
C LEU A 458 -14.42 -24.03 2.60
N GLY A 459 -14.06 -24.80 1.57
CA GLY A 459 -14.91 -25.01 0.39
C GLY A 459 -15.05 -23.75 -0.49
N GLY A 460 -16.09 -23.77 -1.35
CA GLY A 460 -16.41 -22.64 -2.21
C GLY A 460 -15.64 -22.60 -3.54
N GLN A 461 -15.50 -21.44 -4.13
CA GLN A 461 -14.74 -21.23 -5.37
C GLN A 461 -13.50 -20.42 -5.12
N LEU A 462 -12.37 -20.90 -5.64
CA LEU A 462 -11.12 -20.13 -5.62
C LEU A 462 -11.21 -18.93 -6.58
N SER A 463 -10.70 -17.81 -6.15
CA SER A 463 -10.57 -16.59 -6.95
C SER A 463 -9.66 -16.77 -8.17
N ILE A 464 -9.76 -15.90 -9.17
CA ILE A 464 -8.90 -15.93 -10.36
C ILE A 464 -7.42 -15.85 -9.97
N GLY A 465 -7.11 -14.97 -9.02
CA GLY A 465 -5.73 -14.78 -8.53
C GLY A 465 -5.16 -16.02 -7.86
N VAL A 466 -5.99 -16.75 -7.08
CA VAL A 466 -5.59 -18.01 -6.44
C VAL A 466 -5.43 -19.13 -7.47
N ARG A 467 -6.38 -19.31 -8.37
CA ARG A 467 -6.30 -20.35 -9.43
C ARG A 467 -5.04 -20.19 -10.28
N ALA A 468 -4.68 -18.96 -10.62
CA ALA A 468 -3.47 -18.68 -11.40
C ALA A 468 -2.17 -19.20 -10.76
N LEU A 469 -2.15 -19.45 -9.44
CA LEU A 469 -0.99 -20.01 -8.74
C LEU A 469 -0.82 -21.51 -9.01
N PHE A 470 -1.91 -22.21 -9.28
CA PHE A 470 -1.86 -23.65 -9.65
C PHE A 470 -1.44 -23.85 -11.10
N ASP A 471 -1.83 -22.93 -11.99
CA ASP A 471 -1.68 -23.07 -13.44
C ASP A 471 -0.30 -22.67 -13.97
N ARG A 472 0.56 -22.04 -13.14
CA ARG A 472 1.81 -21.44 -13.60
C ARG A 472 3.03 -22.04 -12.91
N GLU A 473 4.01 -22.47 -13.73
CA GLU A 473 5.31 -22.88 -13.21
C GLU A 473 6.19 -21.64 -12.92
N PRO A 474 6.85 -21.59 -11.74
CA PRO A 474 7.77 -20.52 -11.41
C PRO A 474 9.03 -20.59 -12.27
N LYS A 475 9.62 -19.43 -12.59
CA LYS A 475 10.97 -19.35 -13.14
C LYS A 475 11.99 -19.77 -12.08
N THR A 476 13.18 -20.18 -12.53
CA THR A 476 14.29 -20.45 -11.61
C THR A 476 14.69 -19.17 -10.87
N GLU A 477 14.86 -19.27 -9.57
CA GLU A 477 15.33 -18.19 -8.72
C GLU A 477 16.78 -17.83 -9.05
N LYS A 478 17.08 -16.55 -9.20
CA LYS A 478 18.44 -16.03 -9.32
C LYS A 478 18.82 -15.38 -8.00
N ILE A 479 19.93 -15.81 -7.41
CA ILE A 479 20.41 -15.33 -6.11
C ILE A 479 21.76 -14.64 -6.33
N ILE A 480 21.93 -13.44 -5.74
CA ILE A 480 23.17 -12.65 -5.80
C ILE A 480 23.57 -12.11 -4.43
N GLU A 481 24.81 -11.63 -4.31
CA GLU A 481 25.21 -10.84 -3.13
C GLU A 481 24.64 -9.40 -3.24
N PRO A 482 24.34 -8.72 -2.11
CA PRO A 482 23.82 -7.35 -2.14
C PRO A 482 24.70 -6.37 -2.92
N ASN A 483 26.01 -6.49 -2.77
CA ASN A 483 26.99 -5.64 -3.47
C ASN A 483 27.03 -5.85 -5.00
N ASP A 484 26.44 -6.93 -5.51
CA ASP A 484 26.37 -7.21 -6.96
C ASP A 484 25.12 -6.62 -7.63
N MET A 485 24.22 -5.97 -6.88
CA MET A 485 22.94 -5.47 -7.40
C MET A 485 23.12 -4.45 -8.54
N GLU A 486 24.03 -3.49 -8.41
CA GLU A 486 24.33 -2.50 -9.48
C GLU A 486 24.86 -3.17 -10.75
N LYS A 487 25.79 -4.14 -10.58
CA LYS A 487 26.35 -4.93 -11.68
C LYS A 487 25.25 -5.74 -12.38
N GLU A 488 24.34 -6.31 -11.61
CA GLU A 488 23.21 -7.07 -12.15
C GLU A 488 22.25 -6.18 -12.95
N ILE A 489 21.91 -4.99 -12.44
CA ILE A 489 21.10 -4.01 -13.18
C ILE A 489 21.80 -3.65 -14.49
N SER A 490 23.11 -3.38 -14.44
CA SER A 490 23.92 -3.06 -15.63
C SER A 490 23.90 -4.19 -16.68
N SER A 491 23.95 -5.44 -16.22
CA SER A 491 23.86 -6.63 -17.09
C SER A 491 22.47 -6.80 -17.71
N ILE A 492 21.41 -6.58 -16.93
CA ILE A 492 20.01 -6.70 -17.42
C ILE A 492 19.71 -5.67 -18.51
N LEU A 493 20.22 -4.46 -18.34
CA LEU A 493 19.98 -3.31 -19.23
C LEU A 493 21.04 -3.16 -20.33
N ASP A 494 22.02 -4.06 -20.40
CA ASP A 494 23.15 -4.03 -21.36
C ASP A 494 23.83 -2.65 -21.39
N LEU A 495 24.09 -2.08 -20.18
CA LEU A 495 24.71 -0.76 -20.05
C LEU A 495 26.18 -0.79 -20.48
N LYS A 496 26.55 0.14 -21.34
CA LYS A 496 27.92 0.38 -21.80
C LYS A 496 28.74 1.22 -20.81
#